data_d0f145e1cddc562a24c574ff33b7ed05
#
_entry.id   d0f145e1cddc562a24c574ff33b7ed05
#
_cell.length_a   1.000
_cell.length_b   1.000
_cell.length_c   1.000
_cell.angle_alpha   90.00
_cell.angle_beta   90.00
_cell.angle_gamma   90.00
#
_symmetry.space_group_name_H-M   'P 1'
#
loop_
_entity.id
_entity.type
_entity.pdbx_description
1 polymer ?
#
loop_
_entity_poly.entity_id
_entity_poly.type
_entity_poly.pdbx_seq_one_letter_code
_entity_poly.pdbx_strand_id
1 'polypeptide(L)'
;MDNFLQINNGQAVKRASIPCLPFPRFAELLDAFVKNDGFIVQFFAHVEDGRNKLLAVVRNSQLYVATTEVGETFPSLTHSSSTKFHMFEREIAEQYGITPVDHPWLKMVRYHANYRQVPDVFGNDYQQDIPGNYQYFQVEGDSVHEVAVGPVHAGIIEPGHFRFQCAGEEVFSLEIKLGYQHRGIERMLTQVPMKRLPVLCEGIAGDTSIGHNLCCCQALEALAGLAVDP
;
A
#
# COMPACT_ATOMS: atom_id res chain seq x y z
N MET A 1 -4.74 23.54 -8.34
CA MET A 1 -4.57 22.64 -7.18
C MET A 1 -5.39 23.08 -5.97
N ASP A 2 -6.38 23.87 -6.17
CA ASP A 2 -7.10 24.60 -5.10
C ASP A 2 -7.92 23.71 -4.14
N ASN A 3 -7.93 22.39 -4.32
CA ASN A 3 -8.78 21.50 -3.54
C ASN A 3 -7.99 20.48 -2.68
N PHE A 4 -6.65 20.43 -2.77
CA PHE A 4 -5.80 19.66 -1.89
C PHE A 4 -5.14 20.58 -0.86
N LEU A 5 -5.01 20.13 0.38
CA LEU A 5 -4.26 20.86 1.39
C LEU A 5 -2.76 20.68 1.14
N GLN A 6 -2.06 21.78 0.93
CA GLN A 6 -0.59 21.77 0.88
C GLN A 6 -0.02 21.60 2.28
N ILE A 7 0.97 20.73 2.42
CA ILE A 7 1.64 20.44 3.68
C ILE A 7 3.16 20.43 3.51
N ASN A 8 3.88 20.61 4.59
CA ASN A 8 5.33 20.42 4.63
C ASN A 8 5.69 19.04 5.21
N ASN A 9 6.86 18.54 4.85
CA ASN A 9 7.38 17.34 5.50
C ASN A 9 7.57 17.60 7.01
N GLY A 10 7.21 16.62 7.85
CA GLY A 10 7.26 16.78 9.31
C GLY A 10 6.20 17.74 9.90
N GLN A 11 5.22 18.16 9.12
CA GLN A 11 4.12 19.00 9.61
C GLN A 11 2.97 18.15 10.14
N ALA A 12 2.63 18.28 11.41
CA ALA A 12 1.39 17.75 11.95
C ALA A 12 0.18 18.55 11.43
N VAL A 13 -0.82 17.86 10.92
CA VAL A 13 -2.04 18.45 10.36
C VAL A 13 -3.25 17.92 11.12
N LYS A 14 -4.15 18.84 11.50
CA LYS A 14 -5.44 18.42 12.07
C LYS A 14 -6.24 17.67 11.01
N ARG A 15 -6.74 16.49 11.34
CA ARG A 15 -7.52 15.65 10.44
C ARG A 15 -8.73 16.39 9.84
N ALA A 16 -9.41 17.17 10.65
CA ALA A 16 -10.56 17.99 10.22
C ALA A 16 -10.21 19.10 9.21
N SER A 17 -8.94 19.46 9.05
CA SER A 17 -8.49 20.45 8.06
C SER A 17 -8.15 19.82 6.69
N ILE A 18 -8.11 18.49 6.59
CA ILE A 18 -7.88 17.81 5.33
C ILE A 18 -9.18 17.83 4.52
N PRO A 19 -9.16 18.39 3.29
CA PRO A 19 -10.36 18.49 2.49
C PRO A 19 -10.89 17.10 2.10
N CYS A 20 -12.20 16.93 2.21
CA CYS A 20 -12.92 15.76 1.75
C CYS A 20 -13.64 16.12 0.44
N LEU A 21 -13.22 15.50 -0.65
CA LEU A 21 -13.72 15.80 -2.00
C LEU A 21 -14.71 14.72 -2.46
N PRO A 22 -15.66 15.03 -3.34
CA PRO A 22 -16.39 14.01 -4.07
C PRO A 22 -15.42 13.12 -4.86
N PHE A 23 -15.65 11.80 -4.89
CA PHE A 23 -14.72 10.85 -5.53
C PHE A 23 -14.35 11.21 -6.99
N PRO A 24 -15.30 11.63 -7.88
CA PRO A 24 -14.92 12.00 -9.25
C PRO A 24 -13.88 13.13 -9.30
N ARG A 25 -14.04 14.14 -8.43
CA ARG A 25 -13.09 15.26 -8.37
C ARG A 25 -11.76 14.86 -7.77
N PHE A 26 -11.78 14.00 -6.74
CA PHE A 26 -10.58 13.43 -6.13
C PHE A 26 -9.77 12.63 -7.16
N ALA A 27 -10.44 11.75 -7.91
CA ALA A 27 -9.83 10.93 -8.97
C ALA A 27 -9.25 11.78 -10.10
N GLU A 28 -9.99 12.78 -10.60
CA GLU A 28 -9.53 13.73 -11.62
C GLU A 28 -8.23 14.43 -11.20
N LEU A 29 -8.15 14.90 -9.95
CA LEU A 29 -6.97 15.59 -9.45
C LEU A 29 -5.78 14.66 -9.30
N LEU A 30 -5.99 13.42 -8.83
CA LEU A 30 -4.94 12.40 -8.76
C LEU A 30 -4.41 12.04 -10.15
N ASP A 31 -5.30 11.88 -11.13
CA ASP A 31 -4.91 11.64 -12.52
C ASP A 31 -4.07 12.79 -13.08
N ALA A 32 -4.46 14.03 -12.82
CA ALA A 32 -3.70 15.20 -13.21
C ALA A 32 -2.30 15.24 -12.53
N PHE A 33 -2.20 14.84 -11.27
CA PHE A 33 -0.89 14.71 -10.60
C PHE A 33 0.01 13.71 -11.29
N VAL A 34 -0.51 12.54 -11.58
CA VAL A 34 0.25 11.45 -12.22
C VAL A 34 0.70 11.85 -13.64
N LYS A 35 -0.17 12.48 -14.42
CA LYS A 35 0.14 12.97 -15.79
C LYS A 35 1.20 14.06 -15.82
N ASN A 36 1.39 14.78 -14.72
CA ASN A 36 2.43 15.80 -14.57
C ASN A 36 3.63 15.28 -13.75
N ASP A 37 3.97 14.00 -13.90
CA ASP A 37 5.11 13.33 -13.24
C ASP A 37 5.09 13.40 -11.70
N GLY A 38 3.92 13.58 -11.12
CA GLY A 38 3.75 13.56 -9.68
C GLY A 38 3.89 12.15 -9.09
N PHE A 39 4.26 12.10 -7.82
CA PHE A 39 4.40 10.86 -7.05
C PHE A 39 3.20 10.65 -6.16
N ILE A 40 2.67 9.44 -6.14
CA ILE A 40 1.75 8.98 -5.10
C ILE A 40 2.62 8.53 -3.92
N VAL A 41 2.65 9.34 -2.88
CA VAL A 41 3.45 9.06 -1.67
C VAL A 41 2.74 8.04 -0.79
N GLN A 42 1.42 8.23 -0.61
CA GLN A 42 0.55 7.33 0.14
C GLN A 42 -0.85 7.34 -0.49
N PHE A 43 -1.47 6.18 -0.53
CA PHE A 43 -2.89 6.02 -0.86
C PHE A 43 -3.44 4.85 -0.07
N PHE A 44 -4.32 5.12 0.87
CA PHE A 44 -4.85 4.09 1.78
C PHE A 44 -6.28 4.40 2.21
N ALA A 45 -6.96 3.39 2.71
CA ALA A 45 -8.27 3.56 3.32
C ALA A 45 -8.17 3.74 4.84
N HIS A 46 -9.16 4.39 5.41
CA HIS A 46 -9.39 4.43 6.85
C HIS A 46 -10.90 4.56 7.13
N VAL A 47 -11.29 4.26 8.34
CA VAL A 47 -12.68 4.45 8.80
C VAL A 47 -12.75 5.66 9.72
N GLU A 48 -13.66 6.57 9.43
CA GLU A 48 -13.94 7.74 10.24
C GLU A 48 -15.46 7.87 10.43
N ASP A 49 -15.91 7.93 11.68
CA ASP A 49 -17.34 7.99 12.03
C ASP A 49 -18.20 6.92 11.33
N GLY A 50 -17.66 5.70 11.21
CA GLY A 50 -18.31 4.57 10.55
C GLY A 50 -18.33 4.63 9.02
N ARG A 51 -17.68 5.63 8.40
CA ARG A 51 -17.60 5.80 6.96
C ARG A 51 -16.23 5.43 6.42
N ASN A 52 -16.22 4.77 5.27
CA ASN A 52 -15.00 4.48 4.56
C ASN A 52 -14.48 5.71 3.86
N LYS A 53 -13.24 6.05 4.10
CA LYS A 53 -12.54 7.15 3.41
C LYS A 53 -11.26 6.66 2.80
N LEU A 54 -10.94 7.19 1.63
CA LEU A 54 -9.61 7.08 1.03
C LEU A 54 -8.85 8.37 1.31
N LEU A 55 -7.56 8.24 1.64
CA LEU A 55 -6.65 9.35 1.80
C LEU A 55 -5.52 9.21 0.81
N ALA A 56 -5.19 10.29 0.11
CA ALA A 56 -4.02 10.37 -0.75
C ALA A 56 -3.07 11.46 -0.27
N VAL A 57 -1.79 11.11 -0.20
CA VAL A 57 -0.69 12.07 -0.10
C VAL A 57 0.08 12.01 -1.41
N VAL A 58 0.20 13.13 -2.08
CA VAL A 58 0.87 13.24 -3.37
C VAL A 58 1.96 14.29 -3.31
N ARG A 59 2.98 14.13 -4.16
CA ARG A 59 4.13 15.04 -4.23
C ARG A 59 4.50 15.36 -5.68
N ASN A 60 4.72 16.64 -5.92
CA ASN A 60 5.55 17.13 -7.01
C ASN A 60 6.72 17.94 -6.39
N SER A 61 6.73 19.26 -6.49
CA SER A 61 7.65 20.12 -5.73
C SER A 61 7.26 20.26 -4.26
N GLN A 62 5.99 20.07 -3.93
CA GLN A 62 5.40 20.17 -2.59
C GLN A 62 4.56 18.92 -2.30
N LEU A 63 4.24 18.72 -1.01
CA LEU A 63 3.32 17.67 -0.57
C LEU A 63 1.89 18.22 -0.50
N TYR A 64 0.94 17.37 -0.90
CA TYR A 64 -0.48 17.69 -0.86
C TYR A 64 -1.27 16.50 -0.32
N VAL A 65 -2.32 16.78 0.42
CA VAL A 65 -3.19 15.74 1.00
C VAL A 65 -4.65 16.07 0.80
N ALA A 66 -5.44 15.05 0.50
CA ALA A 66 -6.91 15.12 0.48
C ALA A 66 -7.51 13.76 0.82
N THR A 67 -8.79 13.77 1.13
CA THR A 67 -9.59 12.56 1.35
C THR A 67 -10.81 12.55 0.45
N THR A 68 -11.39 11.37 0.30
CA THR A 68 -12.72 11.18 -0.30
C THR A 68 -13.48 10.12 0.47
N GLU A 69 -14.79 10.24 0.55
CA GLU A 69 -15.66 9.22 1.10
C GLU A 69 -16.04 8.22 0.00
N VAL A 70 -16.05 6.93 0.32
CA VAL A 70 -16.44 5.85 -0.58
C VAL A 70 -17.36 4.87 0.13
N GLY A 71 -18.13 4.11 -0.65
CA GLY A 71 -18.92 2.99 -0.16
C GLY A 71 -18.07 1.71 0.04
N GLU A 72 -18.67 0.58 -0.29
CA GLU A 72 -17.97 -0.71 -0.33
C GLU A 72 -17.16 -0.90 -1.62
N THR A 73 -17.32 0.01 -2.57
CA THR A 73 -16.65 -0.01 -3.87
C THR A 73 -16.23 1.38 -4.31
N PHE A 74 -15.23 1.46 -5.19
CA PHE A 74 -14.87 2.66 -5.94
C PHE A 74 -14.27 2.27 -7.30
N PRO A 75 -14.37 3.12 -8.34
CA PRO A 75 -13.71 2.87 -9.63
C PRO A 75 -12.19 2.84 -9.47
N SER A 76 -11.53 1.78 -9.99
CA SER A 76 -10.07 1.63 -9.88
C SER A 76 -9.31 2.77 -10.57
N LEU A 77 -8.42 3.42 -9.85
CA LEU A 77 -7.47 4.39 -10.38
C LEU A 77 -6.32 3.71 -11.12
N THR A 78 -6.01 2.46 -10.78
CA THR A 78 -5.04 1.63 -11.54
C THR A 78 -5.52 1.44 -12.98
N HIS A 79 -6.80 1.16 -13.17
CA HIS A 79 -7.39 0.98 -14.49
C HIS A 79 -7.57 2.29 -15.23
N SER A 80 -8.11 3.30 -14.57
CA SER A 80 -8.54 4.56 -15.22
C SER A 80 -7.42 5.60 -15.37
N SER A 81 -6.32 5.48 -14.61
CA SER A 81 -5.27 6.49 -14.54
C SER A 81 -3.86 5.91 -14.66
N SER A 82 -3.38 5.17 -13.64
CA SER A 82 -1.98 4.75 -13.61
C SER A 82 -1.73 3.53 -12.73
N THR A 83 -0.79 2.69 -13.15
CA THR A 83 -0.26 1.58 -12.35
C THR A 83 0.41 2.01 -11.04
N LYS A 84 0.66 3.29 -10.81
CA LYS A 84 1.17 3.81 -9.53
C LYS A 84 0.21 3.54 -8.35
N PHE A 85 -1.07 3.30 -8.62
CA PHE A 85 -2.09 2.96 -7.61
C PHE A 85 -2.21 1.46 -7.32
N HIS A 86 -1.62 0.60 -8.16
CA HIS A 86 -1.84 -0.83 -8.21
C HIS A 86 -1.74 -1.54 -6.85
N MET A 87 -0.63 -1.34 -6.13
CA MET A 87 -0.41 -2.03 -4.86
C MET A 87 -1.26 -1.46 -3.72
N PHE A 88 -1.49 -0.15 -3.74
CA PHE A 88 -2.34 0.51 -2.75
C PHE A 88 -3.80 0.04 -2.85
N GLU A 89 -4.35 -0.07 -4.05
CA GLU A 89 -5.73 -0.53 -4.26
C GLU A 89 -5.90 -2.00 -3.84
N ARG A 90 -4.92 -2.85 -4.10
CA ARG A 90 -4.92 -4.24 -3.64
C ARG A 90 -4.88 -4.32 -2.11
N GLU A 91 -4.08 -3.48 -1.46
CA GLU A 91 -4.04 -3.38 0.00
C GLU A 91 -5.37 -2.88 0.57
N ILE A 92 -5.99 -1.86 -0.04
CA ILE A 92 -7.32 -1.36 0.35
C ILE A 92 -8.35 -2.48 0.29
N ALA A 93 -8.35 -3.26 -0.78
CA ALA A 93 -9.25 -4.40 -0.95
C ALA A 93 -9.05 -5.46 0.14
N GLU A 94 -7.81 -5.81 0.44
CA GLU A 94 -7.45 -6.83 1.43
C GLU A 94 -7.66 -6.36 2.87
N GLN A 95 -7.25 -5.13 3.19
CA GLN A 95 -7.25 -4.65 4.58
C GLN A 95 -8.55 -3.96 5.01
N TYR A 96 -9.34 -3.49 4.07
CA TYR A 96 -10.55 -2.71 4.36
C TYR A 96 -11.83 -3.28 3.75
N GLY A 97 -11.75 -4.33 2.93
CA GLY A 97 -12.90 -4.94 2.27
C GLY A 97 -13.59 -3.98 1.29
N ILE A 98 -12.86 -3.03 0.70
CA ILE A 98 -13.39 -2.06 -0.26
C ILE A 98 -12.90 -2.44 -1.66
N THR A 99 -13.83 -2.74 -2.57
CA THR A 99 -13.48 -3.22 -3.92
C THR A 99 -13.13 -2.09 -4.88
N PRO A 100 -11.89 -2.06 -5.41
CA PRO A 100 -11.56 -1.22 -6.57
C PRO A 100 -12.11 -1.88 -7.85
N VAL A 101 -13.24 -1.38 -8.33
CA VAL A 101 -13.95 -1.95 -9.50
C VAL A 101 -13.08 -1.82 -10.75
N ASP A 102 -13.03 -2.87 -11.55
CA ASP A 102 -12.22 -2.97 -12.77
C ASP A 102 -10.70 -2.93 -12.52
N HIS A 103 -10.24 -3.23 -11.32
CA HIS A 103 -8.80 -3.34 -11.07
C HIS A 103 -8.20 -4.47 -11.93
N PRO A 104 -7.15 -4.21 -12.75
CA PRO A 104 -6.68 -5.15 -13.77
C PRO A 104 -6.03 -6.40 -13.19
N TRP A 105 -5.61 -6.37 -11.92
CA TRP A 105 -4.90 -7.47 -11.26
C TRP A 105 -5.19 -7.50 -9.76
N LEU A 106 -6.44 -7.77 -9.40
CA LEU A 106 -6.86 -7.76 -7.99
C LEU A 106 -6.47 -9.07 -7.30
N LYS A 107 -5.38 -9.04 -6.56
CA LYS A 107 -4.84 -10.13 -5.74
C LYS A 107 -4.39 -9.62 -4.39
N MET A 108 -4.34 -10.51 -3.40
CA MET A 108 -3.83 -10.21 -2.06
C MET A 108 -2.37 -9.76 -2.10
N VAL A 109 -1.97 -8.97 -1.11
CA VAL A 109 -0.61 -8.43 -0.96
C VAL A 109 0.04 -8.95 0.30
N ARG A 110 -0.65 -8.89 1.44
CA ARG A 110 -0.07 -9.11 2.78
C ARG A 110 -0.34 -10.49 3.36
N TYR A 111 -1.49 -11.08 3.10
CA TYR A 111 -1.90 -12.40 3.59
C TYR A 111 -1.96 -12.52 5.12
N HIS A 112 -2.21 -11.45 5.84
CA HIS A 112 -2.41 -11.45 7.29
C HIS A 112 -3.81 -10.94 7.66
N ALA A 113 -4.20 -11.09 8.93
CA ALA A 113 -5.44 -10.57 9.46
C ALA A 113 -5.58 -9.07 9.16
N ASN A 114 -6.73 -8.66 8.62
CA ASN A 114 -6.93 -7.28 8.24
C ASN A 114 -7.19 -6.35 9.44
N TYR A 115 -6.97 -5.07 9.24
CA TYR A 115 -7.12 -4.07 10.30
C TYR A 115 -8.57 -3.82 10.70
N ARG A 116 -9.50 -3.99 9.76
CA ARG A 116 -10.94 -3.76 10.01
C ARG A 116 -11.63 -4.92 10.69
N GLN A 117 -11.05 -6.10 10.68
CA GLN A 117 -11.68 -7.34 11.15
C GLN A 117 -13.05 -7.61 10.49
N VAL A 118 -13.14 -7.30 9.20
CA VAL A 118 -14.30 -7.59 8.34
C VAL A 118 -13.85 -8.53 7.23
N PRO A 119 -14.76 -9.27 6.57
CA PRO A 119 -14.39 -10.02 5.38
C PRO A 119 -13.77 -9.10 4.33
N ASP A 120 -12.70 -9.59 3.68
CA ASP A 120 -12.09 -8.88 2.57
C ASP A 120 -12.86 -9.13 1.26
N VAL A 121 -12.38 -8.51 0.18
CA VAL A 121 -12.99 -8.71 -1.15
C VAL A 121 -12.70 -10.08 -1.76
N PHE A 122 -11.81 -10.88 -1.16
CA PHE A 122 -11.43 -12.22 -1.61
C PHE A 122 -12.22 -13.34 -0.88
N GLY A 123 -13.14 -12.97 0.01
CA GLY A 123 -13.98 -13.89 0.75
C GLY A 123 -13.34 -14.52 1.99
N ASN A 124 -12.25 -13.93 2.49
CA ASN A 124 -11.63 -14.37 3.73
C ASN A 124 -12.18 -13.59 4.92
N ASP A 125 -12.48 -14.25 6.01
CA ASP A 125 -13.00 -13.64 7.24
C ASP A 125 -11.91 -13.26 8.24
N TYR A 126 -10.68 -13.40 7.87
CA TYR A 126 -9.43 -13.00 8.54
C TYR A 126 -9.42 -12.93 10.06
N GLN A 127 -9.70 -14.01 10.67
CA GLN A 127 -9.32 -14.21 12.06
C GLN A 127 -7.88 -14.77 12.20
N GLN A 128 -7.30 -15.22 11.11
CA GLN A 128 -5.97 -15.83 11.05
C GLN A 128 -5.19 -15.37 9.82
N ASP A 129 -3.87 -15.31 9.97
CA ASP A 129 -2.97 -15.11 8.85
C ASP A 129 -3.00 -16.34 7.93
N ILE A 130 -2.99 -16.13 6.62
CA ILE A 130 -3.00 -17.19 5.59
C ILE A 130 -1.76 -17.13 4.70
N PRO A 131 -0.56 -17.31 5.26
CA PRO A 131 0.67 -17.22 4.48
C PRO A 131 0.72 -18.30 3.39
N GLY A 132 1.17 -17.92 2.22
CA GLY A 132 1.51 -18.85 1.14
C GLY A 132 0.35 -19.30 0.25
N ASN A 133 -0.89 -18.93 0.53
CA ASN A 133 -2.04 -19.28 -0.30
C ASN A 133 -2.17 -18.35 -1.51
N TYR A 134 -1.21 -18.44 -2.43
CA TYR A 134 -1.15 -17.61 -3.63
C TYR A 134 -1.40 -18.47 -4.88
N GLN A 135 -2.39 -18.11 -5.68
CA GLN A 135 -2.66 -18.75 -6.97
C GLN A 135 -1.98 -17.96 -8.07
N TYR A 136 -0.99 -18.57 -8.71
CA TYR A 136 -0.31 -17.99 -9.86
C TYR A 136 -1.17 -18.11 -11.12
N PHE A 137 -1.02 -17.15 -12.01
CA PHE A 137 -1.57 -17.24 -13.36
C PHE A 137 -0.93 -18.41 -14.10
N GLN A 138 -1.74 -19.14 -14.86
CA GLN A 138 -1.28 -20.27 -15.65
C GLN A 138 -1.65 -20.06 -17.12
N VAL A 139 -0.70 -20.32 -18.01
CA VAL A 139 -0.92 -20.34 -19.45
C VAL A 139 -1.02 -21.79 -19.87
N GLU A 140 -2.08 -22.14 -20.59
CA GLU A 140 -2.29 -23.48 -21.13
C GLU A 140 -1.62 -23.63 -22.50
N GLY A 141 -1.02 -24.80 -22.77
CA GLY A 141 -0.41 -25.15 -24.05
C GLY A 141 0.60 -26.28 -23.90
N ASP A 142 0.67 -27.17 -24.88
CA ASP A 142 1.53 -28.37 -24.85
C ASP A 142 3.04 -28.05 -24.76
N SER A 143 3.45 -26.89 -25.23
CA SER A 143 4.84 -26.41 -25.18
C SER A 143 5.13 -25.47 -24.02
N VAL A 144 4.11 -25.13 -23.20
CA VAL A 144 4.26 -24.22 -22.09
C VAL A 144 4.83 -24.94 -20.88
N HIS A 145 5.85 -24.36 -20.26
CA HIS A 145 6.42 -24.85 -19.02
C HIS A 145 6.53 -23.69 -18.02
N GLU A 146 6.52 -24.05 -16.75
CA GLU A 146 6.59 -23.13 -15.64
C GLU A 146 8.00 -23.15 -15.03
N VAL A 147 8.58 -21.97 -14.84
CA VAL A 147 9.88 -21.80 -14.18
C VAL A 147 9.70 -21.00 -12.90
N ALA A 148 10.17 -21.56 -11.79
CA ALA A 148 10.09 -20.97 -10.46
C ALA A 148 11.47 -20.59 -9.97
N VAL A 149 11.66 -19.32 -9.59
CA VAL A 149 12.92 -18.78 -9.05
C VAL A 149 12.69 -18.12 -7.71
N GLY A 150 13.50 -18.49 -6.72
CA GLY A 150 13.34 -18.02 -5.34
C GLY A 150 12.26 -18.80 -4.56
N PRO A 151 11.95 -18.37 -3.31
CA PRO A 151 12.19 -17.04 -2.71
C PRO A 151 13.62 -16.77 -2.22
N VAL A 152 14.47 -17.78 -2.05
CA VAL A 152 15.84 -17.60 -1.57
C VAL A 152 16.80 -17.35 -2.74
N HIS A 153 17.57 -16.27 -2.67
CA HIS A 153 18.54 -15.85 -3.66
C HIS A 153 19.94 -15.71 -3.05
N ALA A 154 20.36 -16.73 -2.28
CA ALA A 154 21.67 -16.80 -1.61
C ALA A 154 21.99 -15.59 -0.69
N GLY A 155 20.97 -14.86 -0.22
CA GLY A 155 21.15 -13.67 0.61
C GLY A 155 21.64 -12.41 -0.13
N ILE A 156 21.71 -12.46 -1.46
CA ILE A 156 22.17 -11.31 -2.28
C ILE A 156 21.07 -10.28 -2.43
N ILE A 157 19.82 -10.74 -2.61
CA ILE A 157 18.63 -9.88 -2.64
C ILE A 157 17.63 -10.36 -1.60
N GLU A 158 16.69 -9.49 -1.24
CA GLU A 158 15.59 -9.85 -0.35
C GLU A 158 14.72 -10.94 -0.98
N PRO A 159 14.09 -11.81 -0.13
CA PRO A 159 13.30 -12.93 -0.61
C PRO A 159 12.13 -12.48 -1.48
N GLY A 160 12.08 -13.02 -2.69
CA GLY A 160 10.99 -12.83 -3.63
C GLY A 160 10.87 -14.05 -4.53
N HIS A 161 9.66 -14.47 -4.85
CA HIS A 161 9.42 -15.58 -5.76
C HIS A 161 9.00 -15.06 -7.12
N PHE A 162 9.68 -15.54 -8.15
CA PHE A 162 9.42 -15.19 -9.53
C PHE A 162 8.88 -16.45 -10.24
N ARG A 163 7.67 -16.33 -10.80
CA ARG A 163 7.02 -17.40 -11.53
C ARG A 163 6.88 -17.01 -12.99
N PHE A 164 7.59 -17.72 -13.84
CA PHE A 164 7.58 -17.53 -15.28
C PHE A 164 6.71 -18.59 -15.95
N GLN A 165 5.95 -18.19 -16.95
CA GLN A 165 5.30 -19.08 -17.91
C GLN A 165 6.02 -18.92 -19.26
N CYS A 166 6.63 -19.99 -19.75
CA CYS A 166 7.53 -19.94 -20.92
C CYS A 166 7.18 -21.00 -21.97
N ALA A 167 7.53 -20.69 -23.22
CA ALA A 167 7.66 -21.72 -24.27
C ALA A 167 9.07 -21.61 -24.88
N GLY A 168 9.92 -22.61 -24.62
CA GLY A 168 11.33 -22.50 -24.90
C GLY A 168 11.96 -21.33 -24.12
N GLU A 169 12.54 -20.36 -24.84
CA GLU A 169 13.15 -19.16 -24.24
C GLU A 169 12.21 -17.95 -24.21
N GLU A 170 11.01 -18.06 -24.77
CA GLU A 170 10.04 -16.98 -24.77
C GLU A 170 9.22 -16.96 -23.47
N VAL A 171 9.22 -15.81 -22.79
CA VAL A 171 8.45 -15.58 -21.55
C VAL A 171 7.12 -14.94 -21.89
N PHE A 172 6.01 -15.63 -21.64
CA PHE A 172 4.66 -15.11 -21.86
C PHE A 172 4.14 -14.34 -20.65
N SER A 173 4.52 -14.76 -19.44
CA SER A 173 4.06 -14.15 -18.20
C SER A 173 5.14 -14.24 -17.14
N LEU A 174 5.26 -13.16 -16.37
CA LEU A 174 6.04 -13.11 -15.14
C LEU A 174 5.15 -12.61 -14.01
N GLU A 175 5.08 -13.40 -12.96
CA GLU A 175 4.40 -13.02 -11.72
C GLU A 175 5.40 -13.01 -10.57
N ILE A 176 5.40 -11.92 -9.79
CA ILE A 176 6.31 -11.73 -8.66
C ILE A 176 5.51 -11.76 -7.38
N LYS A 177 5.85 -12.66 -6.47
CA LYS A 177 5.31 -12.72 -5.12
C LYS A 177 6.34 -12.24 -4.12
N LEU A 178 5.97 -11.25 -3.33
CA LEU A 178 6.70 -10.73 -2.18
C LEU A 178 6.03 -11.19 -0.88
N GLY A 179 6.47 -10.69 0.28
CA GLY A 179 5.85 -10.98 1.58
C GLY A 179 6.58 -12.03 2.41
N TYR A 180 7.68 -12.62 1.93
CA TYR A 180 8.44 -13.65 2.64
C TYR A 180 9.19 -13.13 3.88
N GLN A 181 9.31 -11.82 4.03
CA GLN A 181 9.90 -11.17 5.22
C GLN A 181 8.83 -10.56 6.14
N HIS A 182 7.57 -10.82 5.91
CA HIS A 182 6.50 -10.33 6.76
C HIS A 182 6.67 -10.84 8.20
N ARG A 183 6.76 -9.92 9.15
CA ARG A 183 6.97 -10.17 10.58
C ARG A 183 5.89 -9.56 11.46
N GLY A 184 4.82 -9.05 10.88
CA GLY A 184 3.72 -8.40 11.59
C GLY A 184 4.10 -7.07 12.25
N ILE A 185 5.14 -6.37 11.76
CA ILE A 185 5.63 -5.12 12.35
C ILE A 185 4.52 -4.08 12.45
N GLU A 186 3.73 -3.88 11.40
CA GLU A 186 2.65 -2.88 11.39
C GLU A 186 1.62 -3.16 12.50
N ARG A 187 1.23 -4.43 12.68
CA ARG A 187 0.33 -4.82 13.75
C ARG A 187 0.97 -4.59 15.14
N MET A 188 2.25 -4.93 15.29
CA MET A 188 2.97 -4.68 16.53
C MET A 188 3.08 -3.19 16.85
N LEU A 189 3.25 -2.31 15.85
CA LEU A 189 3.29 -0.86 16.06
C LEU A 189 2.03 -0.32 16.72
N THR A 190 0.87 -0.96 16.52
CA THR A 190 -0.39 -0.55 17.16
C THR A 190 -0.55 -1.05 18.61
N GLN A 191 0.32 -1.97 19.05
CA GLN A 191 0.19 -2.68 20.32
C GLN A 191 1.29 -2.35 21.33
N VAL A 192 2.41 -1.80 20.89
CA VAL A 192 3.54 -1.49 21.76
C VAL A 192 3.44 -0.09 22.37
N PRO A 193 4.03 0.13 23.57
CA PRO A 193 4.15 1.47 24.13
C PRO A 193 4.93 2.41 23.19
N MET A 194 4.53 3.69 23.13
CA MET A 194 5.11 4.72 22.26
C MET A 194 6.65 4.75 22.28
N LYS A 195 7.27 4.61 23.45
CA LYS A 195 8.73 4.59 23.61
C LYS A 195 9.45 3.47 22.87
N ARG A 196 8.72 2.41 22.46
CA ARG A 196 9.27 1.30 21.69
C ARG A 196 9.06 1.42 20.19
N LEU A 197 8.25 2.37 19.72
CA LEU A 197 7.96 2.54 18.29
C LEU A 197 9.22 2.75 17.45
N PRO A 198 10.17 3.66 17.80
CA PRO A 198 11.37 3.87 16.99
C PRO A 198 12.18 2.60 16.78
N VAL A 199 12.42 1.84 17.85
CA VAL A 199 13.18 0.57 17.78
C VAL A 199 12.43 -0.48 16.97
N LEU A 200 11.10 -0.55 17.08
CA LEU A 200 10.31 -1.49 16.29
C LEU A 200 10.31 -1.12 14.81
N CYS A 201 10.33 0.17 14.48
CA CYS A 201 10.43 0.64 13.09
C CYS A 201 11.74 0.22 12.40
N GLU A 202 12.83 0.03 13.13
CA GLU A 202 14.08 -0.53 12.58
C GLU A 202 13.88 -1.91 11.96
N GLY A 203 12.91 -2.67 12.45
CA GLY A 203 12.56 -4.01 11.95
C GLY A 203 11.71 -4.02 10.69
N ILE A 204 11.26 -2.88 10.16
CA ILE A 204 10.45 -2.83 8.93
C ILE A 204 11.25 -3.38 7.74
N ALA A 205 12.47 -2.89 7.54
CA ALA A 205 13.41 -3.42 6.57
C ALA A 205 14.84 -3.24 7.05
N GLY A 206 15.63 -4.32 7.06
CA GLY A 206 16.98 -4.34 7.61
C GLY A 206 17.95 -3.38 6.93
N ASP A 207 17.83 -3.24 5.60
CA ASP A 207 18.70 -2.35 4.81
C ASP A 207 18.44 -0.86 5.04
N THR A 208 17.29 -0.51 5.62
CA THR A 208 16.86 0.87 5.87
C THR A 208 16.46 1.12 7.32
N SER A 209 17.00 0.35 8.26
CA SER A 209 16.64 0.42 9.69
C SER A 209 16.78 1.85 10.26
N ILE A 210 17.89 2.53 9.98
CA ILE A 210 18.11 3.93 10.41
C ILE A 210 17.07 4.86 9.78
N GLY A 211 16.78 4.72 8.49
CA GLY A 211 15.80 5.54 7.79
C GLY A 211 14.39 5.38 8.38
N HIS A 212 13.95 4.16 8.66
CA HIS A 212 12.64 3.91 9.28
C HIS A 212 12.56 4.42 10.71
N ASN A 213 13.62 4.25 11.51
CA ASN A 213 13.70 4.82 12.86
C ASN A 213 13.60 6.35 12.82
N LEU A 214 14.40 7.00 11.96
CA LEU A 214 14.39 8.45 11.80
C LEU A 214 13.01 8.98 11.38
N CYS A 215 12.38 8.36 10.38
CA CYS A 215 11.02 8.72 9.95
C CYS A 215 10.00 8.60 11.10
N CYS A 216 10.11 7.54 11.91
CA CYS A 216 9.25 7.35 13.07
C CYS A 216 9.47 8.46 14.12
N CYS A 217 10.70 8.78 14.45
CA CYS A 217 11.04 9.85 15.38
C CYS A 217 10.50 11.19 14.89
N GLN A 218 10.77 11.56 13.64
CA GLN A 218 10.27 12.80 13.04
C GLN A 218 8.73 12.90 13.05
N ALA A 219 8.04 11.80 12.79
CA ALA A 219 6.58 11.77 12.87
C ALA A 219 6.07 12.01 14.30
N LEU A 220 6.70 11.37 15.31
CA LEU A 220 6.33 11.55 16.71
C LEU A 220 6.64 12.98 17.21
N GLU A 221 7.76 13.54 16.83
CA GLU A 221 8.17 14.91 17.15
C GLU A 221 7.20 15.92 16.54
N ALA A 222 6.83 15.73 15.27
CA ALA A 222 5.85 16.58 14.59
C ALA A 222 4.49 16.53 15.30
N LEU A 223 4.01 15.33 15.67
CA LEU A 223 2.74 15.17 16.40
C LEU A 223 2.79 15.79 17.79
N ALA A 224 3.95 15.78 18.45
CA ALA A 224 4.17 16.41 19.75
C ALA A 224 4.37 17.94 19.66
N GLY A 225 4.51 18.49 18.45
CA GLY A 225 4.81 19.91 18.23
C GLY A 225 6.21 20.31 18.68
N LEU A 226 7.16 19.35 18.68
CA LEU A 226 8.54 19.60 19.05
C LEU A 226 9.31 20.12 17.83
N ALA A 227 10.05 21.22 18.02
CA ALA A 227 11.09 21.65 17.10
C ALA A 227 12.40 20.99 17.53
N VAL A 228 12.93 20.11 16.70
CA VAL A 228 14.20 19.43 16.93
C VAL A 228 15.24 20.06 16.02
N ASP A 229 16.41 20.36 16.58
CA ASP A 229 17.54 20.82 15.77
C ASP A 229 17.99 19.72 14.81
N PRO A 230 18.33 20.06 13.56
CA PRO A 230 18.69 19.13 12.50
C PRO A 230 19.98 18.33 12.80
#